data_1bf48881003fa623c196d0993058c279
#
_entry.id   1bf48881003fa623c196d0993058c279
#
_cell.length_a   1.000
_cell.length_b   1.000
_cell.length_c   1.000
_cell.angle_alpha   90.00
_cell.angle_beta   90.00
_cell.angle_gamma   90.00
#
_symmetry.space_group_name_H-M   'P 1'
#
loop_
_entity.id
_entity.type
_entity.pdbx_description
1 polymer ?
#
loop_
_entity_poly.entity_id
_entity_poly.type
_entity_poly.pdbx_seq_one_letter_code
_entity_poly.pdbx_strand_id
1 'polypeptide(L)'
;MVLAVAGLVVSLGAQADSGTSLLSPGYKTQLETWLGEGRLSLTNIYTKAAGDTSLDFHKASDGKGRTFSVMEATNSSGKTWLVGGYNPQSWSSTDGAHVTMDDSQRTAFLFNLTSDFMLPQLKQYFNGDGIGKDQTYNQANYGPTFGYGHDLYVPQDLTHGGSSFLYTYNYLGQPSTGVSLLDGSIWHGNDVTFGAIQVFSISAVPEPATYGLVLAGLLVLLVRQRGRVSARVV
;
A
#
# COMPACT_ATOMS: atom_id res chain seq x y z
N MET A 1 8.88 29.14 45.15
CA MET A 1 8.30 28.98 43.79
C MET A 1 8.95 27.76 43.17
N VAL A 2 8.25 26.61 43.22
CA VAL A 2 8.81 25.31 42.80
C VAL A 2 8.31 25.06 41.38
N LEU A 3 9.23 24.95 40.43
CA LEU A 3 8.92 24.56 39.06
C LEU A 3 8.77 23.03 39.00
N ALA A 4 7.57 22.55 38.71
CA ALA A 4 7.33 21.16 38.38
C ALA A 4 7.65 20.92 36.90
N VAL A 5 8.64 20.08 36.62
CA VAL A 5 8.96 19.57 35.27
C VAL A 5 8.10 18.34 35.06
N ALA A 6 7.09 18.44 34.20
CA ALA A 6 6.30 17.30 33.75
C ALA A 6 7.12 16.49 32.73
N GLY A 7 7.57 15.33 33.12
CA GLY A 7 8.23 14.37 32.23
C GLY A 7 7.22 13.71 31.30
N LEU A 8 7.41 13.89 29.99
CA LEU A 8 6.65 13.19 28.94
C LEU A 8 7.17 11.74 28.87
N VAL A 9 6.39 10.80 29.37
CA VAL A 9 6.68 9.37 29.19
C VAL A 9 6.18 8.97 27.80
N VAL A 10 7.11 8.81 26.86
CA VAL A 10 6.83 8.19 25.57
C VAL A 10 6.82 6.68 25.79
N SER A 11 5.65 6.07 25.77
CA SER A 11 5.52 4.62 25.75
C SER A 11 5.94 4.11 24.37
N LEU A 12 7.12 3.52 24.28
CA LEU A 12 7.48 2.66 23.15
C LEU A 12 6.61 1.39 23.24
N GLY A 13 5.61 1.30 22.37
CA GLY A 13 4.89 0.06 22.15
C GLY A 13 5.87 -0.99 21.65
N ALA A 14 5.97 -2.11 22.36
CA ALA A 14 6.75 -3.26 21.93
C ALA A 14 6.14 -3.80 20.63
N GLN A 15 6.88 -3.70 19.52
CA GLN A 15 6.61 -4.43 18.30
C GLN A 15 6.95 -5.91 18.56
N ALA A 16 5.94 -6.76 18.45
CA ALA A 16 6.19 -8.19 18.37
C ALA A 16 6.85 -8.48 17.03
N ASP A 17 8.15 -8.72 17.06
CA ASP A 17 8.89 -9.25 15.93
C ASP A 17 8.57 -10.74 15.80
N SER A 18 7.96 -11.15 14.72
CA SER A 18 7.91 -12.54 14.30
C SER A 18 7.82 -12.65 12.79
N GLY A 19 8.95 -12.84 12.17
CA GLY A 19 9.06 -13.12 10.77
C GLY A 19 9.80 -12.03 9.98
N THR A 20 10.70 -12.48 9.13
CA THR A 20 11.44 -11.60 8.22
C THR A 20 10.47 -10.79 7.38
N SER A 21 10.61 -9.47 7.38
CA SER A 21 9.77 -8.60 6.54
C SER A 21 9.97 -8.94 5.07
N LEU A 22 8.87 -9.10 4.32
CA LEU A 22 8.91 -9.23 2.85
C LEU A 22 9.41 -7.94 2.19
N LEU A 23 9.24 -6.80 2.86
CA LEU A 23 9.76 -5.51 2.41
C LEU A 23 11.17 -5.27 2.93
N SER A 24 12.17 -5.60 2.12
CA SER A 24 13.52 -5.10 2.33
C SER A 24 13.56 -3.57 2.22
N PRO A 25 14.59 -2.88 2.76
CA PRO A 25 14.75 -1.44 2.58
C PRO A 25 14.75 -1.01 1.09
N GLY A 26 15.32 -1.84 0.19
CA GLY A 26 15.31 -1.59 -1.25
C GLY A 26 13.90 -1.64 -1.84
N TYR A 27 13.13 -2.66 -1.51
CA TYR A 27 11.73 -2.79 -1.96
C TYR A 27 10.84 -1.67 -1.42
N LYS A 28 11.06 -1.26 -0.17
CA LYS A 28 10.35 -0.09 0.38
C LYS A 28 10.64 1.17 -0.44
N THR A 29 11.90 1.45 -0.75
CA THR A 29 12.30 2.60 -1.58
C THR A 29 11.69 2.52 -2.98
N GLN A 30 11.60 1.33 -3.56
CA GLN A 30 10.95 1.11 -4.86
C GLN A 30 9.47 1.45 -4.82
N LEU A 31 8.74 0.99 -3.79
CA LEU A 31 7.32 1.34 -3.61
C LEU A 31 7.10 2.83 -3.36
N GLU A 32 7.99 3.48 -2.59
CA GLU A 32 8.00 4.93 -2.39
C GLU A 32 8.17 5.68 -3.73
N THR A 33 9.07 5.20 -4.58
CA THR A 33 9.31 5.76 -5.92
C THR A 33 8.08 5.63 -6.82
N TRP A 34 7.47 4.45 -6.84
CA TRP A 34 6.28 4.19 -7.67
C TRP A 34 5.04 4.96 -7.19
N LEU A 35 4.86 5.12 -5.88
CA LEU A 35 3.76 5.93 -5.34
C LEU A 35 3.97 7.43 -5.57
N GLY A 36 5.23 7.90 -5.62
CA GLY A 36 5.57 9.28 -5.95
C GLY A 36 5.31 10.31 -4.85
N GLU A 37 5.08 9.86 -3.60
CA GLU A 37 4.77 10.74 -2.47
C GLU A 37 5.98 11.00 -1.54
N GLY A 38 7.17 10.59 -1.95
CA GLY A 38 8.38 10.66 -1.14
C GLY A 38 8.44 9.57 -0.07
N ARG A 39 9.08 9.85 1.06
CA ARG A 39 9.28 8.85 2.13
C ARG A 39 7.96 8.52 2.84
N LEU A 40 7.71 7.23 3.03
CA LEU A 40 6.50 6.72 3.67
C LEU A 40 6.82 6.12 5.06
N SER A 41 5.87 6.25 5.97
CA SER A 41 5.81 5.44 7.18
C SER A 41 4.91 4.24 6.90
N LEU A 42 5.51 3.04 6.91
CA LEU A 42 4.81 1.77 6.68
C LEU A 42 4.72 1.02 8.00
N THR A 43 3.50 0.67 8.39
CA THR A 43 3.24 -0.17 9.57
C THR A 43 2.71 -1.50 9.12
N ASN A 44 3.39 -2.60 9.45
CA ASN A 44 2.85 -3.95 9.21
C ASN A 44 1.61 -4.14 10.08
N ILE A 45 0.46 -4.34 9.46
CA ILE A 45 -0.83 -4.54 10.12
C ILE A 45 -1.33 -5.98 10.02
N TYR A 46 -0.76 -6.78 9.11
CA TYR A 46 -1.07 -8.18 8.93
C TYR A 46 0.15 -8.95 8.44
N THR A 47 0.39 -10.10 9.02
CA THR A 47 1.31 -11.12 8.53
C THR A 47 0.60 -12.46 8.61
N LYS A 48 0.44 -13.14 7.47
CA LYS A 48 -0.22 -14.43 7.36
C LYS A 48 0.46 -15.47 8.24
N ALA A 49 -0.32 -16.08 9.11
CA ALA A 49 0.07 -17.26 9.90
C ALA A 49 -0.47 -18.55 9.27
N ALA A 50 0.05 -19.69 9.71
CA ALA A 50 -0.46 -20.98 9.26
C ALA A 50 -1.91 -21.17 9.73
N GLY A 51 -2.81 -21.50 8.80
CA GLY A 51 -4.22 -21.68 9.07
C GLY A 51 -5.07 -20.42 9.00
N ASP A 52 -4.46 -19.24 8.76
CA ASP A 52 -5.21 -18.02 8.53
C ASP A 52 -6.07 -18.12 7.26
N THR A 53 -7.16 -17.38 7.29
CA THR A 53 -8.11 -17.22 6.20
C THR A 53 -8.26 -15.76 5.82
N SER A 54 -9.02 -15.49 4.77
CA SER A 54 -9.39 -14.13 4.37
C SER A 54 -10.05 -13.33 5.50
N LEU A 55 -10.72 -14.00 6.45
CA LEU A 55 -11.32 -13.33 7.62
C LEU A 55 -10.25 -12.75 8.56
N ASP A 56 -9.12 -13.44 8.72
CA ASP A 56 -7.99 -12.93 9.52
C ASP A 56 -7.33 -11.72 8.86
N PHE A 57 -7.16 -11.77 7.52
CA PHE A 57 -6.74 -10.63 6.73
C PHE A 57 -7.69 -9.44 6.91
N HIS A 58 -9.00 -9.63 6.73
CA HIS A 58 -10.00 -8.58 6.89
C HIS A 58 -10.04 -8.01 8.30
N LYS A 59 -10.00 -8.86 9.32
CA LYS A 59 -9.94 -8.43 10.71
C LYS A 59 -8.79 -7.46 11.00
N ALA A 60 -7.65 -7.65 10.33
CA ALA A 60 -6.47 -6.81 10.50
C ALA A 60 -6.48 -5.55 9.63
N SER A 61 -7.06 -5.62 8.41
CA SER A 61 -6.88 -4.61 7.36
C SER A 61 -8.12 -3.76 7.06
N ASP A 62 -9.34 -4.20 7.42
CA ASP A 62 -10.55 -3.43 7.17
C ASP A 62 -10.52 -2.09 7.91
N GLY A 63 -10.90 -1.03 7.21
CA GLY A 63 -10.94 0.32 7.76
C GLY A 63 -9.58 0.95 8.07
N LYS A 64 -8.46 0.33 7.65
CA LYS A 64 -7.09 0.84 7.95
C LYS A 64 -6.57 1.88 6.94
N GLY A 65 -7.41 2.35 6.03
CA GLY A 65 -7.01 3.27 4.98
C GLY A 65 -6.19 2.59 3.90
N ARG A 66 -5.34 3.36 3.25
CA ARG A 66 -4.52 2.88 2.14
C ARG A 66 -3.42 1.92 2.58
N THR A 67 -3.18 0.90 1.74
CA THR A 67 -2.25 -0.18 2.08
C THR A 67 -1.40 -0.63 0.88
N PHE A 68 -0.23 -1.19 1.20
CA PHE A 68 0.45 -2.14 0.32
C PHE A 68 0.17 -3.56 0.81
N SER A 69 -0.30 -4.44 -0.08
CA SER A 69 -0.31 -5.89 0.16
C SER A 69 0.85 -6.51 -0.61
N VAL A 70 1.73 -7.23 0.08
CA VAL A 70 2.94 -7.86 -0.48
C VAL A 70 2.88 -9.35 -0.22
N MET A 71 3.12 -10.17 -1.24
CA MET A 71 2.95 -11.60 -1.14
C MET A 71 3.93 -12.38 -2.02
N GLU A 72 4.36 -13.52 -1.52
CA GLU A 72 5.03 -14.54 -2.32
C GLU A 72 3.98 -15.29 -3.12
N ALA A 73 4.10 -15.26 -4.46
CA ALA A 73 3.21 -15.93 -5.38
C ALA A 73 4.00 -16.92 -6.25
N THR A 74 3.58 -18.16 -6.26
CA THR A 74 4.22 -19.26 -6.99
C THR A 74 3.27 -19.76 -8.07
N ASN A 75 3.75 -19.85 -9.31
CA ASN A 75 2.98 -20.37 -10.43
C ASN A 75 3.00 -21.91 -10.49
N SER A 76 2.24 -22.49 -11.40
CA SER A 76 2.15 -23.95 -11.63
C SER A 76 3.48 -24.61 -12.01
N SER A 77 4.49 -23.85 -12.46
CA SER A 77 5.84 -24.37 -12.73
C SER A 77 6.75 -24.38 -11.49
N GLY A 78 6.26 -23.94 -10.32
CA GLY A 78 7.00 -23.88 -9.07
C GLY A 78 7.93 -22.67 -8.94
N LYS A 79 7.86 -21.70 -9.84
CA LYS A 79 8.64 -20.46 -9.74
C LYS A 79 7.89 -19.44 -8.90
N THR A 80 8.61 -18.75 -8.02
CA THR A 80 8.06 -17.76 -7.07
C THR A 80 8.51 -16.34 -7.38
N TRP A 81 7.58 -15.40 -7.22
CA TRP A 81 7.79 -13.96 -7.29
C TRP A 81 7.26 -13.27 -6.05
N LEU A 82 7.82 -12.14 -5.73
CA LEU A 82 7.29 -11.21 -4.75
C LEU A 82 6.44 -10.16 -5.49
N VAL A 83 5.13 -10.29 -5.34
CA VAL A 83 4.14 -9.45 -6.02
C VAL A 83 3.21 -8.78 -5.02
N GLY A 84 2.36 -7.88 -5.52
CA GLY A 84 1.33 -7.27 -4.69
C GLY A 84 0.62 -6.12 -5.36
N GLY A 85 -0.06 -5.32 -4.54
CA GLY A 85 -0.77 -4.16 -5.01
C GLY A 85 -0.89 -3.05 -3.98
N TYR A 86 -1.03 -1.83 -4.48
CA TYR A 86 -1.41 -0.65 -3.74
C TYR A 86 -2.92 -0.47 -3.80
N ASN A 87 -3.55 -0.47 -2.64
CA ASN A 87 -4.94 -0.08 -2.47
C ASN A 87 -5.00 1.33 -1.86
N PRO A 88 -5.50 2.36 -2.58
CA PRO A 88 -5.60 3.73 -2.09
C PRO A 88 -6.71 3.93 -1.05
N GLN A 89 -7.49 2.89 -0.77
CA GLN A 89 -8.64 2.95 0.13
C GLN A 89 -8.55 1.88 1.21
N SER A 90 -9.53 1.88 2.10
CA SER A 90 -9.65 0.79 3.07
C SER A 90 -10.13 -0.49 2.42
N TRP A 91 -9.63 -1.62 2.87
CA TRP A 91 -10.27 -2.91 2.69
C TRP A 91 -11.59 -2.96 3.45
N SER A 92 -12.50 -3.81 3.01
CA SER A 92 -13.78 -4.09 3.66
C SER A 92 -14.20 -5.53 3.36
N SER A 93 -14.74 -6.23 4.34
CA SER A 93 -15.28 -7.59 4.17
C SER A 93 -16.72 -7.62 3.61
N THR A 94 -17.35 -6.46 3.42
CA THR A 94 -18.79 -6.36 3.13
C THR A 94 -19.16 -5.55 1.90
N ASP A 95 -18.25 -4.71 1.38
CA ASP A 95 -18.62 -3.69 0.37
C ASP A 95 -18.63 -4.24 -1.07
N GLY A 96 -18.16 -5.46 -1.30
CA GLY A 96 -18.07 -6.03 -2.65
C GLY A 96 -16.96 -5.38 -3.50
N ALA A 97 -17.15 -5.32 -4.80
CA ALA A 97 -16.18 -4.70 -5.68
C ALA A 97 -16.11 -3.19 -5.44
N HIS A 98 -14.88 -2.69 -5.26
CA HIS A 98 -14.66 -1.24 -5.22
C HIS A 98 -14.51 -0.71 -6.64
N VAL A 99 -15.44 0.18 -7.04
CA VAL A 99 -15.53 0.74 -8.38
C VAL A 99 -15.12 2.20 -8.36
N THR A 100 -14.07 2.55 -9.12
CA THR A 100 -13.58 3.93 -9.28
C THR A 100 -14.00 4.46 -10.64
N MET A 101 -15.11 5.22 -10.68
CA MET A 101 -15.69 5.73 -11.93
C MET A 101 -14.85 6.85 -12.55
N ASP A 102 -14.27 7.72 -11.72
CA ASP A 102 -13.46 8.85 -12.18
C ASP A 102 -12.01 8.40 -12.42
N ASP A 103 -11.52 8.63 -13.64
CA ASP A 103 -10.14 8.30 -14.04
C ASP A 103 -9.08 9.01 -13.19
N SER A 104 -9.38 10.20 -12.67
CA SER A 104 -8.46 10.95 -11.79
C SER A 104 -8.26 10.27 -10.43
N GLN A 105 -9.20 9.44 -10.01
CA GLN A 105 -9.16 8.69 -8.75
C GLN A 105 -8.60 7.28 -8.91
N ARG A 106 -8.31 6.83 -10.14
CA ARG A 106 -7.68 5.54 -10.43
C ARG A 106 -6.19 5.61 -10.16
N THR A 107 -5.83 5.51 -8.89
CA THR A 107 -4.45 5.63 -8.40
C THR A 107 -3.87 4.32 -7.89
N ALA A 108 -4.66 3.24 -7.89
CA ALA A 108 -4.18 1.91 -7.54
C ALA A 108 -3.18 1.38 -8.57
N PHE A 109 -2.32 0.49 -8.14
CA PHE A 109 -1.40 -0.23 -9.02
C PHE A 109 -1.08 -1.62 -8.48
N LEU A 110 -0.78 -2.53 -9.38
CA LEU A 110 -0.14 -3.81 -9.08
C LEU A 110 1.37 -3.68 -9.28
N PHE A 111 2.13 -4.56 -8.66
CA PHE A 111 3.57 -4.58 -8.81
C PHE A 111 4.15 -6.00 -8.73
N ASN A 112 5.31 -6.16 -9.37
CA ASN A 112 6.16 -7.32 -9.22
C ASN A 112 7.56 -6.84 -8.80
N LEU A 113 7.88 -7.00 -7.51
CA LEU A 113 9.15 -6.57 -6.93
C LEU A 113 10.33 -7.44 -7.39
N THR A 114 10.07 -8.71 -7.71
CA THR A 114 11.12 -9.62 -8.22
C THR A 114 11.56 -9.24 -9.62
N SER A 115 10.62 -8.80 -10.46
CA SER A 115 10.89 -8.43 -11.87
C SER A 115 10.98 -6.92 -12.09
N ASP A 116 10.88 -6.12 -11.02
CA ASP A 116 11.04 -4.67 -10.97
C ASP A 116 10.14 -3.90 -11.95
N PHE A 117 8.82 -4.13 -11.89
CA PHE A 117 7.85 -3.34 -12.65
C PHE A 117 6.56 -3.07 -11.86
N MET A 118 5.88 -2.00 -12.25
CA MET A 118 4.61 -1.56 -11.71
C MET A 118 3.60 -1.35 -12.85
N LEU A 119 2.35 -1.73 -12.59
CA LEU A 119 1.24 -1.66 -13.52
C LEU A 119 0.15 -0.77 -12.94
N PRO A 120 -0.06 0.44 -13.47
CA PRO A 120 -1.11 1.33 -12.98
C PRO A 120 -2.49 0.83 -13.38
N GLN A 121 -3.50 1.17 -12.58
CA GLN A 121 -4.90 1.00 -12.93
C GLN A 121 -5.21 1.76 -14.24
N LEU A 122 -5.89 1.12 -15.20
CA LEU A 122 -6.23 1.70 -16.49
C LEU A 122 -7.13 2.93 -16.33
N LYS A 123 -6.76 4.04 -16.97
CA LYS A 123 -7.52 5.30 -17.00
C LYS A 123 -8.38 5.46 -18.24
N GLN A 124 -8.21 4.60 -19.23
CA GLN A 124 -8.94 4.66 -20.49
C GLN A 124 -9.84 3.44 -20.65
N TYR A 125 -10.92 3.62 -21.40
CA TYR A 125 -11.78 2.52 -21.82
C TYR A 125 -11.08 1.71 -22.89
N PHE A 126 -11.02 0.40 -22.69
CA PHE A 126 -10.64 -0.53 -23.74
C PHE A 126 -11.92 -1.07 -24.39
N ASN A 127 -12.07 -0.91 -25.71
CA ASN A 127 -13.27 -1.30 -26.49
C ASN A 127 -14.61 -0.76 -25.92
N GLY A 128 -14.61 0.41 -25.29
CA GLY A 128 -15.80 0.98 -24.67
C GLY A 128 -16.15 0.42 -23.29
N ASP A 129 -15.42 -0.58 -22.82
CA ASP A 129 -15.64 -1.17 -21.50
C ASP A 129 -14.80 -0.47 -20.44
N GLY A 130 -15.45 -0.05 -19.36
CA GLY A 130 -14.80 0.61 -18.24
C GLY A 130 -14.00 -0.36 -17.35
N ILE A 131 -13.22 -1.27 -17.92
CA ILE A 131 -12.49 -2.33 -17.21
C ILE A 131 -11.58 -1.75 -16.12
N GLY A 132 -10.96 -0.59 -16.36
CA GLY A 132 -10.12 0.08 -15.38
C GLY A 132 -10.85 0.59 -14.14
N LYS A 133 -12.18 0.56 -14.09
CA LYS A 133 -12.94 1.04 -12.92
C LYS A 133 -12.89 0.09 -11.71
N ASP A 134 -12.79 -1.22 -11.95
CA ASP A 134 -12.90 -2.25 -10.91
C ASP A 134 -11.54 -2.41 -10.20
N GLN A 135 -11.38 -1.72 -9.06
CA GLN A 135 -10.09 -1.58 -8.38
C GLN A 135 -9.74 -2.79 -7.53
N THR A 136 -10.60 -3.15 -6.57
CA THR A 136 -10.41 -4.25 -5.61
C THR A 136 -11.72 -4.98 -5.36
N TYR A 137 -11.60 -6.22 -4.86
CA TYR A 137 -12.73 -7.00 -4.37
C TYR A 137 -12.72 -7.05 -2.85
N ASN A 138 -13.77 -6.49 -2.25
CA ASN A 138 -13.93 -6.33 -0.82
C ASN A 138 -15.04 -7.26 -0.31
N GLN A 139 -14.73 -8.54 -0.18
CA GLN A 139 -15.67 -9.56 0.33
C GLN A 139 -14.96 -10.48 1.32
N ALA A 140 -15.71 -10.98 2.28
CA ALA A 140 -15.19 -11.80 3.38
C ALA A 140 -14.42 -13.07 2.95
N ASN A 141 -14.73 -13.60 1.77
CA ASN A 141 -14.10 -14.80 1.23
C ASN A 141 -12.93 -14.54 0.26
N TYR A 142 -12.47 -13.29 0.16
CA TYR A 142 -11.31 -12.91 -0.65
C TYR A 142 -10.21 -12.38 0.25
N GLY A 143 -8.99 -12.83 0.03
CA GLY A 143 -7.81 -12.12 0.51
C GLY A 143 -7.59 -10.81 -0.28
N PRO A 144 -6.39 -10.20 -0.24
CA PRO A 144 -6.10 -8.96 -0.95
C PRO A 144 -6.18 -9.15 -2.48
N THR A 145 -7.37 -8.96 -3.04
CA THR A 145 -7.74 -9.23 -4.44
C THR A 145 -7.99 -7.95 -5.21
N PHE A 146 -7.45 -7.87 -6.43
CA PHE A 146 -7.44 -6.69 -7.28
C PHE A 146 -8.01 -6.98 -8.68
N GLY A 147 -8.71 -5.98 -9.26
CA GLY A 147 -9.07 -5.94 -10.67
C GLY A 147 -10.33 -6.68 -11.08
N TYR A 148 -10.80 -6.37 -12.30
CA TYR A 148 -11.95 -7.03 -12.92
C TYR A 148 -11.61 -8.45 -13.37
N GLY A 149 -12.44 -9.42 -12.99
CA GLY A 149 -12.13 -10.83 -13.23
C GLY A 149 -10.92 -11.33 -12.47
N HIS A 150 -10.42 -10.52 -11.55
CA HIS A 150 -9.32 -10.74 -10.64
C HIS A 150 -7.93 -10.73 -11.34
N ASP A 151 -7.42 -9.52 -11.56
CA ASP A 151 -6.04 -9.32 -12.06
C ASP A 151 -5.01 -9.98 -11.14
N LEU A 152 -5.29 -9.99 -9.83
CA LEU A 152 -4.60 -10.77 -8.82
C LEU A 152 -5.64 -11.26 -7.81
N TYR A 153 -5.87 -12.57 -7.77
CA TYR A 153 -6.85 -13.21 -6.89
C TYR A 153 -6.16 -13.98 -5.77
N VAL A 154 -6.47 -13.61 -4.53
CA VAL A 154 -6.06 -14.34 -3.33
C VAL A 154 -7.29 -15.02 -2.72
N PRO A 155 -7.34 -16.36 -2.69
CA PRO A 155 -8.51 -17.12 -2.24
C PRO A 155 -8.73 -17.06 -0.73
N GLN A 156 -9.84 -17.64 -0.28
CA GLN A 156 -10.27 -17.64 1.12
C GLN A 156 -9.26 -18.26 2.07
N ASP A 157 -8.57 -19.35 1.66
CA ASP A 157 -7.54 -20.00 2.46
C ASP A 157 -6.18 -19.29 2.40
N LEU A 158 -6.11 -18.19 1.68
CA LEU A 158 -4.91 -17.36 1.46
C LEU A 158 -3.72 -18.12 0.86
N THR A 159 -3.95 -19.31 0.30
CA THR A 159 -2.87 -20.19 -0.14
C THR A 159 -3.11 -20.82 -1.51
N HIS A 160 -4.21 -21.56 -1.71
CA HIS A 160 -4.41 -22.41 -2.89
C HIS A 160 -5.53 -21.92 -3.80
N GLY A 161 -5.38 -22.14 -5.10
CA GLY A 161 -6.40 -21.79 -6.09
C GLY A 161 -6.45 -20.31 -6.44
N GLY A 162 -5.36 -19.60 -6.21
CA GLY A 162 -5.22 -18.22 -6.68
C GLY A 162 -5.04 -18.12 -8.18
N SER A 163 -5.13 -16.91 -8.70
CA SER A 163 -4.92 -16.64 -10.14
C SER A 163 -4.40 -15.22 -10.38
N SER A 164 -3.86 -15.01 -11.59
CA SER A 164 -3.47 -13.70 -12.05
C SER A 164 -3.77 -13.56 -13.55
N PHE A 165 -4.75 -12.69 -13.87
CA PHE A 165 -5.14 -12.34 -15.23
C PHE A 165 -5.37 -10.84 -15.34
N LEU A 166 -4.42 -10.12 -15.92
CA LEU A 166 -4.42 -8.67 -16.01
C LEU A 166 -5.48 -8.16 -16.99
N TYR A 167 -6.42 -7.38 -16.50
CA TYR A 167 -7.43 -6.65 -17.25
C TYR A 167 -7.55 -5.19 -16.82
N THR A 168 -7.67 -4.94 -15.53
CA THR A 168 -7.83 -3.61 -14.93
C THR A 168 -6.51 -2.85 -14.87
N TYR A 169 -5.40 -3.57 -14.77
CA TYR A 169 -4.07 -3.01 -14.64
C TYR A 169 -3.25 -3.21 -15.90
N ASN A 170 -2.52 -2.19 -16.34
CA ASN A 170 -1.71 -2.23 -17.57
C ASN A 170 -0.59 -3.26 -17.48
N TYR A 171 -0.40 -4.03 -18.55
CA TYR A 171 0.80 -4.84 -18.73
C TYR A 171 1.75 -4.19 -19.72
N LEU A 172 2.95 -3.82 -19.26
CA LEU A 172 4.01 -3.20 -20.09
C LEU A 172 3.52 -2.07 -21.01
N GLY A 173 2.59 -1.24 -20.54
CA GLY A 173 2.00 -0.15 -21.31
C GLY A 173 1.00 -0.57 -22.39
N GLN A 174 0.67 -1.86 -22.46
CA GLN A 174 -0.39 -2.38 -23.32
C GLN A 174 -1.70 -2.47 -22.52
N PRO A 175 -2.85 -2.39 -23.20
CA PRO A 175 -4.12 -2.77 -22.58
C PRO A 175 -4.01 -4.20 -22.05
N SER A 176 -4.63 -4.46 -20.92
CA SER A 176 -4.62 -5.77 -20.29
C SER A 176 -5.10 -6.86 -21.26
N THR A 177 -4.37 -7.94 -21.33
CA THR A 177 -4.57 -9.01 -22.33
C THR A 177 -4.83 -10.37 -21.70
N GLY A 178 -5.15 -10.44 -20.39
CA GLY A 178 -5.34 -11.70 -19.68
C GLY A 178 -4.03 -12.44 -19.40
N VAL A 179 -2.92 -11.70 -19.29
CA VAL A 179 -1.62 -12.28 -18.93
C VAL A 179 -1.38 -12.24 -17.42
N SER A 180 -0.50 -13.11 -16.93
CA SER A 180 -0.14 -13.19 -15.52
C SER A 180 0.78 -12.05 -15.08
N LEU A 181 0.52 -11.46 -13.91
CA LEU A 181 1.42 -10.50 -13.23
C LEU A 181 2.78 -11.13 -12.90
N LEU A 182 2.86 -12.46 -12.74
CA LEU A 182 4.05 -13.14 -12.31
C LEU A 182 5.10 -13.18 -13.42
N ASP A 183 4.70 -13.67 -14.61
CA ASP A 183 5.63 -14.00 -15.69
C ASP A 183 5.17 -13.59 -17.10
N GLY A 184 4.02 -12.93 -17.21
CA GLY A 184 3.45 -12.50 -18.48
C GLY A 184 2.83 -13.62 -19.32
N SER A 185 2.75 -14.85 -18.80
CA SER A 185 2.17 -15.99 -19.52
C SER A 185 0.63 -15.92 -19.52
N ILE A 186 0.02 -16.43 -20.59
CA ILE A 186 -1.44 -16.50 -20.72
C ILE A 186 -2.00 -17.73 -19.97
N TRP A 187 -1.25 -18.85 -19.98
CA TRP A 187 -1.76 -20.14 -19.49
C TRP A 187 -1.37 -20.45 -18.04
N HIS A 188 -0.35 -19.79 -17.50
CA HIS A 188 0.16 -20.00 -16.14
C HIS A 188 -0.42 -19.03 -15.10
N GLY A 189 -1.40 -18.23 -15.49
CA GLY A 189 -2.12 -17.33 -14.57
C GLY A 189 -3.11 -18.05 -13.66
N ASN A 190 -3.47 -19.31 -13.96
CA ASN A 190 -4.24 -20.19 -13.09
C ASN A 190 -3.29 -20.94 -12.14
N ASP A 191 -3.83 -21.44 -11.02
CA ASP A 191 -3.09 -22.25 -10.05
C ASP A 191 -1.92 -21.50 -9.38
N VAL A 192 -2.13 -20.23 -9.07
CA VAL A 192 -1.19 -19.49 -8.23
C VAL A 192 -1.37 -19.92 -6.78
N THR A 193 -0.25 -20.27 -6.13
CA THR A 193 -0.21 -20.50 -4.68
C THR A 193 0.49 -19.36 -3.98
N PHE A 194 -0.02 -18.97 -2.79
CA PHE A 194 0.55 -17.89 -2.01
C PHE A 194 1.26 -18.43 -0.76
N GLY A 195 2.53 -18.07 -0.62
CA GLY A 195 3.35 -18.31 0.55
C GLY A 195 3.08 -17.26 1.64
N ALA A 196 4.09 -16.48 2.00
CA ALA A 196 3.96 -15.39 2.93
C ALA A 196 3.12 -14.25 2.34
N ILE A 197 2.26 -13.63 3.17
CA ILE A 197 1.48 -12.43 2.85
C ILE A 197 1.68 -11.43 3.97
N GLN A 198 2.02 -10.19 3.64
CA GLN A 198 2.08 -9.08 4.57
C GLN A 198 1.32 -7.89 4.03
N VAL A 199 0.62 -7.18 4.93
CA VAL A 199 -0.09 -5.95 4.60
C VAL A 199 0.46 -4.81 5.44
N PHE A 200 0.77 -3.70 4.77
CA PHE A 200 1.31 -2.50 5.40
C PHE A 200 0.36 -1.34 5.21
N SER A 201 -0.09 -0.73 6.30
CA SER A 201 -0.77 0.56 6.23
C SER A 201 0.24 1.67 5.94
N ILE A 202 -0.22 2.68 5.21
CA ILE A 202 0.60 3.78 4.72
C ILE A 202 0.18 5.07 5.43
N SER A 203 1.12 5.73 6.07
CA SER A 203 0.96 7.08 6.59
C SER A 203 2.05 8.00 6.06
N ALA A 204 1.72 9.28 5.94
CA ALA A 204 2.73 10.28 5.62
C ALA A 204 3.75 10.32 6.76
N VAL A 205 5.03 10.42 6.41
CA VAL A 205 6.04 10.76 7.41
C VAL A 205 5.76 12.21 7.83
N PRO A 206 5.54 12.50 9.12
CA PRO A 206 5.41 13.89 9.56
C PRO A 206 6.62 14.66 9.07
N GLU A 207 6.40 15.78 8.42
CA GLU A 207 7.51 16.64 8.01
C GLU A 207 8.38 16.93 9.25
N PRO A 208 9.71 16.90 9.12
CA PRO A 208 10.59 17.22 10.24
C PRO A 208 10.12 18.53 10.85
N ALA A 209 10.20 18.67 12.16
CA ALA A 209 9.84 19.91 12.89
C ALA A 209 10.59 21.16 12.40
N THR A 210 11.28 21.07 11.28
CA THR A 210 12.02 22.11 10.57
C THR A 210 11.16 23.34 10.29
N TYR A 211 9.90 23.16 9.87
CA TYR A 211 8.99 24.30 9.69
C TYR A 211 8.61 24.95 11.02
N GLY A 212 8.42 24.17 12.07
CA GLY A 212 8.20 24.67 13.43
C GLY A 212 9.42 25.45 13.95
N LEU A 213 10.61 24.96 13.69
CA LEU A 213 11.87 25.63 14.08
C LEU A 213 12.09 26.92 13.27
N VAL A 214 11.80 26.93 11.97
CA VAL A 214 11.86 28.13 11.13
C VAL A 214 10.87 29.19 11.61
N LEU A 215 9.62 28.80 11.88
CA LEU A 215 8.60 29.71 12.42
C LEU A 215 8.97 30.24 13.80
N ALA A 216 9.48 29.38 14.69
CA ALA A 216 9.97 29.80 16.00
C ALA A 216 11.17 30.77 15.88
N GLY A 217 12.09 30.50 14.96
CA GLY A 217 13.22 31.38 14.66
C GLY A 217 12.79 32.75 14.12
N LEU A 218 11.82 32.78 13.21
CA LEU A 218 11.24 34.02 12.70
C LEU A 218 10.53 34.84 13.77
N LEU A 219 9.78 34.19 14.67
CA LEU A 219 9.13 34.85 15.79
C LEU A 219 10.15 35.49 16.75
N VAL A 220 11.24 34.80 17.06
CA VAL A 220 12.32 35.34 17.89
C VAL A 220 12.96 36.55 17.23
N LEU A 221 13.19 36.54 15.93
CA LEU A 221 13.75 37.67 15.20
C LEU A 221 12.78 38.87 15.18
N LEU A 222 11.48 38.66 15.01
CA LEU A 222 10.46 39.70 15.03
C LEU A 222 10.37 40.36 16.43
N VAL A 223 10.40 39.57 17.50
CA VAL A 223 10.39 40.09 18.88
C VAL A 223 11.64 40.92 19.14
N ARG A 224 12.82 40.47 18.68
CA ARG A 224 14.09 41.22 18.83
C ARG A 224 14.11 42.54 18.07
N GLN A 225 13.51 42.59 16.85
CA GLN A 225 13.39 43.85 16.10
C GLN A 225 12.46 44.85 16.78
N ARG A 226 11.33 44.42 17.33
CA ARG A 226 10.41 45.29 18.08
C ARG A 226 11.07 45.92 19.34
N GLY A 227 11.88 45.13 20.07
CA GLY A 227 12.60 45.61 21.22
C GLY A 227 13.64 46.68 20.89
N ARG A 228 14.23 46.64 19.70
CA ARG A 228 15.23 47.65 19.24
C ARG A 228 14.60 48.96 18.80
N VAL A 229 13.34 48.92 18.27
CA VAL A 229 12.64 50.13 17.88
C VAL A 229 12.16 50.94 19.08
N SER A 230 11.70 50.28 20.16
CA SER A 230 11.29 50.94 21.39
C SER A 230 12.46 51.61 22.19
N ALA A 231 13.71 51.18 21.99
CA ALA A 231 14.87 51.72 22.68
C ALA A 231 15.48 52.98 21.98
N ARG A 232 14.94 53.41 20.83
CA ARG A 232 15.39 54.59 20.07
C ARG A 232 14.48 55.82 20.20
N VAL A 233 13.46 55.78 21.03
CA VAL A 233 12.48 56.85 21.22
C VAL A 233 12.53 57.36 22.68
N VAL A 234 13.73 57.47 23.22
CA VAL A 234 14.01 58.20 24.49
C VAL A 234 15.16 59.15 24.26
#